data_5e06227fc5de85b7a221ad2d1a8db89e
#
_entry.id   5e06227fc5de85b7a221ad2d1a8db89e
#
_cell.length_a   1.000
_cell.length_b   1.000
_cell.length_c   1.000
_cell.angle_alpha   90.00
_cell.angle_beta   90.00
_cell.angle_gamma   90.00
#
_symmetry.space_group_name_H-M   'P 1'
#
loop_
_entity.id
_entity.type
_entity.pdbx_description
1 polymer ?
#
loop_
_entity_poly.entity_id
_entity_poly.type
_entity_poly.pdbx_seq_one_letter_code
_entity_poly.pdbx_strand_id
1 'polypeptide(L)'
;MGAWRDVISEPGPGAARSRVIFEVVLLALATTVRPTSLAAVYALLGTPSPRRLMVAYVVAGLAFTITFGLLVVWAFNGINVNAGSSHTKAIAQVVGGFAVLVFAACLLTGRVGGPHPSDAPRPRGRWEAMLDRRLTLGTAALAGPATHIPGIFYLVALNVIVAQQLKVAGGLLEVLIYNAIWFAIPVGALAVCIVAPDAARAGVHAIERWTRRNARTILLVVSFLIGSGLVVRGALAL
;
A
#
# COMPACT_ATOMS: atom_id res chain seq x y z
N MET A 1 3.62 -0.32 -48.27
CA MET A 1 2.91 0.16 -47.06
C MET A 1 3.19 -0.76 -45.86
N GLY A 2 4.42 -1.17 -45.62
CA GLY A 2 4.80 -2.18 -44.60
C GLY A 2 5.92 -1.75 -43.63
N ALA A 3 6.52 -0.57 -43.81
CA ALA A 3 7.78 -0.22 -43.14
C ALA A 3 7.61 0.57 -41.80
N TRP A 4 6.40 0.84 -41.35
CA TRP A 4 6.15 1.62 -40.12
C TRP A 4 5.72 0.78 -38.92
N ARG A 5 5.56 -0.54 -39.05
CA ARG A 5 5.21 -1.42 -37.94
C ARG A 5 6.41 -1.84 -37.06
N ASP A 6 7.62 -1.75 -37.58
CA ASP A 6 8.82 -2.26 -36.92
C ASP A 6 9.53 -1.21 -36.03
N VAL A 7 8.98 0.01 -35.90
CA VAL A 7 9.57 1.10 -35.12
C VAL A 7 8.98 1.20 -33.70
N ILE A 8 7.93 0.47 -33.37
CA ILE A 8 7.52 0.32 -31.97
C ILE A 8 8.32 -0.85 -31.40
N SER A 9 9.65 -0.61 -31.21
CA SER A 9 10.53 -1.54 -30.53
C SER A 9 9.90 -1.92 -29.19
N GLU A 10 9.62 -3.21 -29.02
CA GLU A 10 9.25 -3.74 -27.70
C GLU A 10 10.27 -3.21 -26.67
N PRO A 11 9.80 -2.66 -25.55
CA PRO A 11 10.72 -2.14 -24.54
C PRO A 11 11.65 -3.27 -24.12
N GLY A 12 12.95 -3.08 -24.31
CA GLY A 12 13.93 -4.10 -23.96
C GLY A 12 13.73 -4.59 -22.52
N PRO A 13 14.19 -5.79 -22.16
CA PRO A 13 13.90 -6.45 -20.88
C PRO A 13 14.24 -5.58 -19.66
N GLY A 14 15.20 -4.67 -19.77
CA GLY A 14 15.52 -3.68 -18.74
C GLY A 14 14.43 -2.63 -18.54
N ALA A 15 13.82 -2.13 -19.62
CA ALA A 15 12.79 -1.11 -19.55
C ALA A 15 11.46 -1.69 -19.01
N ALA A 16 11.14 -2.94 -19.36
CA ALA A 16 10.00 -3.65 -18.81
C ALA A 16 10.13 -3.81 -17.27
N ARG A 17 11.29 -4.24 -16.81
CA ARG A 17 11.57 -4.40 -15.37
C ARG A 17 11.50 -3.07 -14.62
N SER A 18 12.06 -2.01 -15.17
CA SER A 18 12.01 -0.67 -14.54
C SER A 18 10.58 -0.17 -14.38
N ARG A 19 9.70 -0.41 -15.34
CA ARG A 19 8.27 -0.04 -15.25
C ARG A 19 7.57 -0.78 -14.12
N VAL A 20 7.84 -2.07 -13.97
CA VAL A 20 7.21 -2.87 -12.91
C VAL A 20 7.68 -2.42 -11.53
N ILE A 21 8.98 -2.23 -11.33
CA ILE A 21 9.51 -1.70 -10.08
C ILE A 21 8.85 -0.34 -9.77
N PHE A 22 8.71 0.53 -10.76
CA PHE A 22 8.04 1.82 -10.58
C PHE A 22 6.58 1.66 -10.13
N GLU A 23 5.83 0.72 -10.71
CA GLU A 23 4.45 0.45 -10.31
C GLU A 23 4.34 -0.11 -8.89
N VAL A 24 5.21 -1.07 -8.55
CA VAL A 24 5.29 -1.64 -7.21
C VAL A 24 5.60 -0.54 -6.19
N VAL A 25 6.53 0.37 -6.50
CA VAL A 25 6.88 1.51 -5.65
C VAL A 25 5.71 2.47 -5.50
N LEU A 26 5.01 2.82 -6.59
CA LEU A 26 3.83 3.70 -6.52
C LEU A 26 2.72 3.09 -5.65
N LEU A 27 2.44 1.79 -5.83
CA LEU A 27 1.44 1.07 -5.03
C LEU A 27 1.85 1.02 -3.55
N ALA A 28 3.15 0.82 -3.27
CA ALA A 28 3.68 0.83 -1.91
C ALA A 28 3.55 2.22 -1.26
N LEU A 29 3.89 3.29 -2.00
CA LEU A 29 3.73 4.67 -1.52
C LEU A 29 2.27 5.00 -1.21
N ALA A 30 1.34 4.53 -2.05
CA ALA A 30 -0.10 4.70 -1.80
C ALA A 30 -0.58 4.04 -0.51
N THR A 31 0.09 2.98 -0.06
CA THR A 31 -0.24 2.25 1.18
C THR A 31 0.50 2.73 2.40
N THR A 32 1.57 3.51 2.25
CA THR A 32 2.45 3.93 3.35
C THR A 32 1.72 4.78 4.39
N VAL A 33 0.80 5.64 3.94
CA VAL A 33 0.08 6.56 4.82
C VAL A 33 -1.32 6.03 5.12
N ARG A 34 -1.44 5.24 6.19
CA ARG A 34 -2.73 4.68 6.65
C ARG A 34 -3.10 5.25 8.03
N PRO A 35 -4.29 5.83 8.18
CA PRO A 35 -4.71 6.40 9.47
C PRO A 35 -4.68 5.40 10.62
N THR A 36 -5.01 4.12 10.34
CA THR A 36 -5.00 3.05 11.35
C THR A 36 -3.60 2.72 11.84
N SER A 37 -2.62 2.66 10.94
CA SER A 37 -1.21 2.43 11.28
C SER A 37 -0.64 3.62 12.06
N LEU A 38 -0.93 4.85 11.62
CA LEU A 38 -0.50 6.07 12.32
C LEU A 38 -1.07 6.16 13.74
N ALA A 39 -2.36 5.85 13.91
CA ALA A 39 -3.01 5.83 15.22
C ALA A 39 -2.39 4.77 16.14
N ALA A 40 -2.10 3.57 15.63
CA ALA A 40 -1.43 2.53 16.39
C ALA A 40 -0.02 2.95 16.82
N VAL A 41 0.78 3.47 15.89
CA VAL A 41 2.14 3.97 16.18
C VAL A 41 2.10 5.09 17.23
N TYR A 42 1.18 6.05 17.08
CA TYR A 42 1.01 7.13 18.05
C TYR A 42 0.65 6.62 19.46
N ALA A 43 -0.30 5.67 19.54
CA ALA A 43 -0.69 5.06 20.81
C ALA A 43 0.50 4.33 21.48
N LEU A 44 1.29 3.57 20.68
CA LEU A 44 2.47 2.86 21.17
C LEU A 44 3.54 3.82 21.68
N LEU A 45 3.75 4.95 20.99
CA LEU A 45 4.69 6.00 21.41
C LEU A 45 4.25 6.70 22.72
N GLY A 46 2.97 6.70 23.05
CA GLY A 46 2.40 7.23 24.28
C GLY A 46 2.63 6.37 25.52
N THR A 47 3.15 5.16 25.38
CA THR A 47 3.36 4.21 26.49
C THR A 47 4.65 4.46 27.28
N PRO A 48 4.76 3.92 28.50
CA PRO A 48 5.99 4.00 29.29
C PRO A 48 7.18 3.25 28.67
N SER A 49 6.92 2.24 27.82
CA SER A 49 7.97 1.44 27.18
C SER A 49 7.83 1.39 25.64
N PRO A 50 7.86 2.54 24.96
CA PRO A 50 7.49 2.64 23.54
C PRO A 50 8.40 1.79 22.64
N ARG A 51 9.71 1.75 22.92
CA ARG A 51 10.67 1.02 22.10
C ARG A 51 10.32 -0.47 21.96
N ARG A 52 10.06 -1.14 23.08
CA ARG A 52 9.75 -2.59 23.09
C ARG A 52 8.46 -2.88 22.35
N LEU A 53 7.43 -2.07 22.54
CA LEU A 53 6.13 -2.24 21.91
C LEU A 53 6.19 -1.93 20.42
N MET A 54 6.93 -0.89 20.03
CA MET A 54 7.17 -0.55 18.62
C MET A 54 7.94 -1.64 17.89
N VAL A 55 8.97 -2.23 18.52
CA VAL A 55 9.69 -3.38 17.94
C VAL A 55 8.75 -4.55 17.72
N ALA A 56 7.94 -4.92 18.72
CA ALA A 56 6.98 -6.01 18.60
C ALA A 56 5.96 -5.76 17.48
N TYR A 57 5.46 -4.54 17.37
CA TYR A 57 4.54 -4.10 16.33
C TYR A 57 5.14 -4.22 14.93
N VAL A 58 6.35 -3.66 14.73
CA VAL A 58 7.02 -3.63 13.43
C VAL A 58 7.43 -5.04 13.01
N VAL A 59 8.06 -5.81 13.90
CA VAL A 59 8.52 -7.17 13.59
C VAL A 59 7.36 -8.09 13.27
N ALA A 60 6.30 -8.08 14.07
CA ALA A 60 5.14 -8.94 13.82
C ALA A 60 4.39 -8.52 12.54
N GLY A 61 4.25 -7.22 12.29
CA GLY A 61 3.63 -6.71 11.07
C GLY A 61 4.43 -7.08 9.81
N LEU A 62 5.74 -6.85 9.81
CA LEU A 62 6.63 -7.23 8.71
C LEU A 62 6.64 -8.75 8.49
N ALA A 63 6.78 -9.53 9.55
CA ALA A 63 6.75 -11.00 9.44
C ALA A 63 5.45 -11.47 8.79
N PHE A 64 4.30 -10.93 9.21
CA PHE A 64 3.01 -11.27 8.65
C PHE A 64 2.90 -10.90 7.15
N THR A 65 3.21 -9.66 6.81
CA THR A 65 3.01 -9.17 5.43
C THR A 65 4.02 -9.79 4.46
N ILE A 66 5.27 -9.99 4.87
CA ILE A 66 6.29 -10.69 4.06
C ILE A 66 5.90 -12.16 3.88
N THR A 67 5.53 -12.86 4.95
CA THR A 67 5.10 -14.26 4.86
C THR A 67 3.90 -14.40 3.94
N PHE A 68 2.90 -13.53 4.07
CA PHE A 68 1.74 -13.51 3.18
C PHE A 68 2.15 -13.29 1.71
N GLY A 69 2.98 -12.29 1.46
CA GLY A 69 3.48 -12.00 0.10
C GLY A 69 4.27 -13.16 -0.50
N LEU A 70 5.13 -13.78 0.29
CA LEU A 70 5.91 -14.95 -0.15
C LEU A 70 5.03 -16.17 -0.42
N LEU A 71 4.03 -16.42 0.42
CA LEU A 71 3.06 -17.50 0.19
C LEU A 71 2.31 -17.30 -1.12
N VAL A 72 1.89 -16.07 -1.41
CA VAL A 72 1.21 -15.74 -2.67
C VAL A 72 2.17 -15.96 -3.86
N VAL A 73 3.38 -15.41 -3.80
CA VAL A 73 4.38 -15.58 -4.87
C VAL A 73 4.70 -17.05 -5.06
N TRP A 74 4.89 -17.83 -4.00
CA TRP A 74 5.17 -19.26 -4.07
C TRP A 74 3.98 -20.06 -4.63
N ALA A 75 2.77 -19.80 -4.15
CA ALA A 75 1.57 -20.54 -4.56
C ALA A 75 1.22 -20.30 -6.03
N PHE A 76 1.50 -19.10 -6.55
CA PHE A 76 1.24 -18.75 -7.95
C PHE A 76 2.48 -18.87 -8.85
N ASN A 77 3.65 -19.25 -8.30
CA ASN A 77 4.86 -19.48 -9.09
C ASN A 77 4.67 -20.73 -9.95
N GLY A 78 4.77 -20.55 -11.27
CA GLY A 78 4.52 -21.65 -12.22
C GLY A 78 3.06 -21.81 -12.64
N ILE A 79 2.10 -21.15 -11.98
CA ILE A 79 0.74 -21.06 -12.49
C ILE A 79 0.72 -19.93 -13.52
N ASN A 80 0.33 -20.28 -14.75
CA ASN A 80 0.17 -19.27 -15.79
C ASN A 80 -1.08 -18.44 -15.51
N VAL A 81 -1.00 -17.48 -14.56
CA VAL A 81 -2.09 -16.52 -14.25
C VAL A 81 -2.47 -15.69 -15.48
N ASN A 82 -1.65 -15.81 -16.54
CA ASN A 82 -1.91 -15.25 -17.86
C ASN A 82 -2.76 -16.15 -18.76
N ALA A 83 -3.27 -17.29 -18.32
CA ALA A 83 -4.05 -18.23 -19.13
C ALA A 83 -5.46 -17.76 -19.53
N GLY A 84 -5.95 -16.65 -18.95
CA GLY A 84 -7.15 -15.99 -19.52
C GLY A 84 -6.84 -15.33 -20.85
N SER A 85 -7.78 -15.31 -21.80
CA SER A 85 -7.57 -14.66 -23.09
C SER A 85 -7.06 -13.22 -22.87
N SER A 86 -6.11 -12.77 -23.68
CA SER A 86 -5.57 -11.41 -23.60
C SER A 86 -6.68 -10.35 -23.64
N HIS A 87 -7.71 -10.61 -24.41
CA HIS A 87 -8.91 -9.79 -24.56
C HIS A 87 -9.70 -9.63 -23.25
N THR A 88 -9.94 -10.72 -22.51
CA THR A 88 -10.66 -10.66 -21.23
C THR A 88 -9.91 -9.84 -20.19
N LYS A 89 -8.58 -9.93 -20.16
CA LYS A 89 -7.74 -9.12 -19.26
C LYS A 89 -7.72 -7.66 -19.64
N ALA A 90 -7.60 -7.37 -20.93
CA ALA A 90 -7.64 -6.01 -21.46
C ALA A 90 -8.98 -5.34 -21.08
N ILE A 91 -10.11 -6.01 -21.29
CA ILE A 91 -11.43 -5.53 -20.87
C ILE A 91 -11.49 -5.31 -19.35
N ALA A 92 -11.02 -6.28 -18.56
CA ALA A 92 -11.02 -6.13 -17.09
C ALA A 92 -10.16 -4.95 -16.62
N GLN A 93 -9.03 -4.68 -17.27
CA GLN A 93 -8.17 -3.53 -16.97
C GLN A 93 -8.87 -2.20 -17.34
N VAL A 94 -9.50 -2.12 -18.52
CA VAL A 94 -10.24 -0.93 -18.95
C VAL A 94 -11.40 -0.65 -18.02
N VAL A 95 -12.24 -1.66 -17.73
CA VAL A 95 -13.41 -1.53 -16.86
C VAL A 95 -12.98 -1.17 -15.43
N GLY A 96 -11.97 -1.86 -14.90
CA GLY A 96 -11.43 -1.58 -13.57
C GLY A 96 -10.82 -0.17 -13.47
N GLY A 97 -10.03 0.21 -14.46
CA GLY A 97 -9.45 1.55 -14.53
C GLY A 97 -10.51 2.64 -14.64
N PHE A 98 -11.53 2.43 -15.46
CA PHE A 98 -12.66 3.36 -15.59
C PHE A 98 -13.44 3.49 -14.29
N ALA A 99 -13.71 2.39 -13.59
CA ALA A 99 -14.37 2.42 -12.27
C ALA A 99 -13.57 3.24 -11.24
N VAL A 100 -12.23 3.12 -11.23
CA VAL A 100 -11.35 3.91 -10.37
C VAL A 100 -11.38 5.40 -10.75
N LEU A 101 -11.43 5.74 -12.03
CA LEU A 101 -11.56 7.13 -12.50
C LEU A 101 -12.91 7.73 -12.16
N VAL A 102 -14.01 6.96 -12.28
CA VAL A 102 -15.34 7.38 -11.83
C VAL A 102 -15.35 7.63 -10.33
N PHE A 103 -14.74 6.77 -9.55
CA PHE A 103 -14.57 7.00 -8.11
C PHE A 103 -13.79 8.30 -7.82
N ALA A 104 -12.71 8.56 -8.56
CA ALA A 104 -11.95 9.81 -8.45
C ALA A 104 -12.82 11.03 -8.82
N ALA A 105 -13.64 10.92 -9.88
CA ALA A 105 -14.58 11.97 -10.26
C ALA A 105 -15.67 12.21 -9.19
N CYS A 106 -16.18 11.15 -8.55
CA CYS A 106 -17.11 11.27 -7.43
C CYS A 106 -16.48 11.92 -6.20
N LEU A 107 -15.19 11.70 -5.96
CA LEU A 107 -14.42 12.40 -4.93
C LEU A 107 -14.26 13.89 -5.30
N LEU A 108 -13.99 14.23 -6.57
CA LEU A 108 -13.86 15.61 -7.05
C LEU A 108 -15.18 16.39 -6.90
N THR A 109 -16.30 15.77 -7.22
CA THR A 109 -17.62 16.39 -7.12
C THR A 109 -18.18 16.44 -5.70
N GLY A 110 -17.46 15.87 -4.70
CA GLY A 110 -17.91 15.84 -3.30
C GLY A 110 -19.05 14.87 -3.02
N ARG A 111 -19.44 14.03 -4.00
CA ARG A 111 -20.49 13.03 -3.83
C ARG A 111 -20.05 11.87 -2.92
N VAL A 112 -18.74 11.60 -2.88
CA VAL A 112 -18.11 10.64 -1.98
C VAL A 112 -17.04 11.39 -1.18
N GLY A 113 -16.98 11.20 0.13
CA GLY A 113 -16.01 11.87 0.98
C GLY A 113 -16.27 13.35 1.21
N GLY A 114 -17.54 13.79 1.21
CA GLY A 114 -17.93 15.13 1.64
C GLY A 114 -17.37 15.47 3.02
N PRO A 115 -17.21 16.76 3.37
CA PRO A 115 -16.68 17.16 4.66
C PRO A 115 -17.50 16.48 5.75
N HIS A 116 -16.93 15.50 6.41
CA HIS A 116 -17.45 15.07 7.69
C HIS A 116 -17.30 16.27 8.61
N PRO A 117 -18.36 16.68 9.33
CA PRO A 117 -18.24 17.64 10.41
C PRO A 117 -17.36 16.99 11.48
N SER A 118 -16.03 17.18 11.34
CA SER A 118 -15.03 16.42 12.08
C SER A 118 -14.50 17.16 13.30
N ASP A 119 -15.24 18.16 13.82
CA ASP A 119 -14.93 18.80 15.10
C ASP A 119 -15.73 18.21 16.27
N ALA A 120 -16.66 17.29 16.03
CA ALA A 120 -17.22 16.50 17.12
C ALA A 120 -16.20 15.45 17.55
N PRO A 121 -15.92 15.29 18.87
CA PRO A 121 -15.12 14.17 19.37
C PRO A 121 -15.79 12.89 18.88
N ARG A 122 -15.15 12.18 17.92
CA ARG A 122 -15.67 10.88 17.51
C ARG A 122 -15.76 10.00 18.73
N PRO A 123 -16.86 9.29 18.96
CA PRO A 123 -16.90 8.28 19.99
C PRO A 123 -15.69 7.39 19.77
N ARG A 124 -14.81 7.27 20.78
CA ARG A 124 -13.60 6.46 20.73
C ARG A 124 -13.96 5.11 20.17
N GLY A 125 -13.43 4.82 18.98
CA GLY A 125 -13.72 3.58 18.29
C GLY A 125 -13.32 2.39 19.16
N ARG A 126 -13.93 1.23 18.95
CA ARG A 126 -13.58 -0.01 19.66
C ARG A 126 -12.07 -0.25 19.73
N TRP A 127 -11.33 0.22 18.75
CA TRP A 127 -9.87 0.15 18.67
C TRP A 127 -9.17 1.09 19.64
N GLU A 128 -9.66 2.32 19.81
CA GLU A 128 -9.11 3.27 20.78
C GLU A 128 -9.38 2.82 22.22
N ALA A 129 -10.56 2.25 22.48
CA ALA A 129 -10.88 1.64 23.77
C ALA A 129 -10.07 0.36 24.05
N MET A 130 -9.63 -0.36 23.00
CA MET A 130 -8.75 -1.52 23.12
C MET A 130 -7.29 -1.09 23.35
N LEU A 131 -6.88 0.06 22.85
CA LEU A 131 -5.57 0.66 23.03
C LEU A 131 -5.41 1.30 24.45
N ASP A 132 -6.50 1.74 25.07
CA ASP A 132 -6.51 2.26 26.47
C ASP A 132 -6.35 1.14 27.53
N ARG A 133 -6.60 -0.13 27.15
CA ARG A 133 -6.34 -1.29 27.99
C ARG A 133 -4.88 -1.67 27.85
N ARG A 134 -4.09 -1.47 28.92
CA ARG A 134 -2.67 -1.84 29.14
C ARG A 134 -2.02 -2.48 27.90
N LEU A 135 -1.40 -1.66 27.06
CA LEU A 135 -0.66 -2.11 25.89
C LEU A 135 0.48 -3.03 26.34
N THR A 136 0.33 -4.32 26.05
CA THR A 136 1.32 -5.35 26.32
C THR A 136 2.10 -5.68 25.03
N LEU A 137 3.20 -6.40 25.17
CA LEU A 137 3.95 -6.90 24.01
C LEU A 137 3.05 -7.71 23.05
N GLY A 138 2.16 -8.57 23.61
CA GLY A 138 1.24 -9.37 22.81
C GLY A 138 0.23 -8.52 22.03
N THR A 139 -0.36 -7.50 22.68
CA THR A 139 -1.30 -6.61 21.97
C THR A 139 -0.60 -5.76 20.93
N ALA A 140 0.61 -5.30 21.16
CA ALA A 140 1.41 -4.58 20.18
C ALA A 140 1.79 -5.49 18.99
N ALA A 141 2.20 -6.73 19.25
CA ALA A 141 2.49 -7.71 18.21
C ALA A 141 1.25 -8.07 17.36
N LEU A 142 0.06 -8.15 17.96
CA LEU A 142 -1.19 -8.36 17.22
C LEU A 142 -1.64 -7.12 16.43
N ALA A 143 -1.37 -5.93 16.94
CA ALA A 143 -1.71 -4.69 16.26
C ALA A 143 -0.92 -4.51 14.94
N GLY A 144 0.31 -5.02 14.85
CA GLY A 144 1.12 -5.00 13.65
C GLY A 144 0.39 -5.62 12.44
N PRO A 145 0.10 -6.92 12.45
CA PRO A 145 -0.69 -7.58 11.41
C PRO A 145 -2.08 -6.96 11.22
N ALA A 146 -2.79 -6.63 12.30
CA ALA A 146 -4.14 -6.11 12.24
C ALA A 146 -4.25 -4.76 11.51
N THR A 147 -3.26 -3.88 11.65
CA THR A 147 -3.22 -2.59 10.94
C THR A 147 -2.63 -2.70 9.54
N HIS A 148 -1.92 -3.79 9.23
CA HIS A 148 -1.30 -4.08 7.95
C HIS A 148 -1.95 -5.26 7.22
N ILE A 149 -3.26 -5.48 7.44
CA ILE A 149 -4.00 -6.46 6.65
C ILE A 149 -3.85 -6.13 5.16
N PRO A 150 -3.50 -7.13 4.32
CA PRO A 150 -3.35 -6.97 2.88
C PRO A 150 -4.58 -6.32 2.26
N GLY A 151 -4.45 -5.08 1.84
CA GLY A 151 -5.49 -4.34 1.14
C GLY A 151 -5.36 -4.50 -0.37
N ILE A 152 -6.29 -3.89 -1.11
CA ILE A 152 -6.35 -3.99 -2.57
C ILE A 152 -5.03 -3.60 -3.27
N PHE A 153 -4.35 -2.57 -2.79
CA PHE A 153 -3.07 -2.12 -3.37
C PHE A 153 -1.96 -3.17 -3.22
N TYR A 154 -1.91 -3.85 -2.07
CA TYR A 154 -0.93 -4.93 -1.88
C TYR A 154 -1.25 -6.14 -2.75
N LEU A 155 -2.53 -6.51 -2.85
CA LEU A 155 -2.96 -7.60 -3.73
C LEU A 155 -2.68 -7.28 -5.20
N VAL A 156 -2.89 -6.03 -5.64
CA VAL A 156 -2.54 -5.57 -6.99
C VAL A 156 -1.03 -5.64 -7.19
N ALA A 157 -0.23 -5.19 -6.24
CA ALA A 157 1.24 -5.30 -6.32
C ALA A 157 1.69 -6.76 -6.42
N LEU A 158 1.14 -7.65 -5.60
CA LEU A 158 1.43 -9.09 -5.68
C LEU A 158 1.03 -9.69 -7.04
N ASN A 159 -0.11 -9.29 -7.59
CA ASN A 159 -0.52 -9.71 -8.93
C ASN A 159 0.49 -9.25 -10.00
N VAL A 160 0.95 -8.01 -9.93
CA VAL A 160 1.99 -7.47 -10.81
C VAL A 160 3.30 -8.26 -10.69
N ILE A 161 3.72 -8.60 -9.46
CA ILE A 161 4.93 -9.37 -9.17
C ILE A 161 4.81 -10.79 -9.75
N VAL A 162 3.69 -11.48 -9.49
CA VAL A 162 3.44 -12.84 -9.98
C VAL A 162 3.34 -12.89 -11.51
N ALA A 163 2.72 -11.86 -12.12
CA ALA A 163 2.56 -11.79 -13.57
C ALA A 163 3.88 -11.73 -14.37
N GLN A 164 4.97 -11.34 -13.72
CA GLN A 164 6.31 -11.31 -14.32
C GLN A 164 6.94 -12.70 -14.46
N GLN A 165 6.38 -13.72 -13.82
CA GLN A 165 6.94 -15.09 -13.79
C GLN A 165 8.43 -15.12 -13.41
N LEU A 166 8.84 -14.21 -12.52
CA LEU A 166 10.19 -14.17 -12.02
C LEU A 166 10.52 -15.45 -11.25
N LYS A 167 11.82 -15.82 -11.24
CA LYS A 167 12.30 -16.81 -10.27
C LYS A 167 11.90 -16.35 -8.86
N VAL A 168 11.63 -17.27 -7.95
CA VAL A 168 11.21 -16.99 -6.56
C VAL A 168 12.05 -15.88 -5.91
N ALA A 169 13.37 -15.88 -6.15
CA ALA A 169 14.29 -14.85 -5.64
C ALA A 169 13.97 -13.42 -6.14
N GLY A 170 13.53 -13.28 -7.40
CA GLY A 170 13.13 -11.98 -7.95
C GLY A 170 11.83 -11.48 -7.34
N GLY A 171 10.83 -12.35 -7.21
CA GLY A 171 9.58 -12.03 -6.54
C GLY A 171 9.77 -11.71 -5.05
N LEU A 172 10.67 -12.42 -4.35
CA LEU A 172 11.05 -12.10 -2.98
C LEU A 172 11.58 -10.66 -2.86
N LEU A 173 12.50 -10.26 -3.73
CA LEU A 173 13.08 -8.92 -3.68
C LEU A 173 12.01 -7.83 -3.83
N GLU A 174 11.05 -8.01 -4.74
CA GLU A 174 9.97 -7.05 -4.97
C GLU A 174 8.99 -6.99 -3.79
N VAL A 175 8.68 -8.13 -3.17
CA VAL A 175 7.90 -8.18 -1.92
C VAL A 175 8.63 -7.44 -0.79
N LEU A 176 9.94 -7.60 -0.67
CA LEU A 176 10.75 -6.90 0.33
C LEU A 176 10.79 -5.39 0.08
N ILE A 177 10.98 -4.95 -1.17
CA ILE A 177 10.95 -3.52 -1.54
C ILE A 177 9.60 -2.92 -1.19
N TYR A 178 8.50 -3.59 -1.57
CA TYR A 178 7.15 -3.12 -1.23
C TYR A 178 6.98 -2.93 0.28
N ASN A 179 7.35 -3.95 1.06
CA ASN A 179 7.19 -3.91 2.52
C ASN A 179 8.12 -2.89 3.18
N ALA A 180 9.34 -2.68 2.67
CA ALA A 180 10.25 -1.64 3.16
C ALA A 180 9.64 -0.25 3.01
N ILE A 181 9.01 0.03 1.88
CA ILE A 181 8.32 1.31 1.64
C ILE A 181 7.04 1.40 2.50
N TRP A 182 6.24 0.35 2.55
CA TRP A 182 4.99 0.32 3.30
C TRP A 182 5.21 0.55 4.80
N PHE A 183 6.27 -0.04 5.36
CA PHE A 183 6.64 0.12 6.77
C PHE A 183 7.57 1.30 7.05
N ALA A 184 7.86 2.16 6.06
CA ALA A 184 8.81 3.27 6.24
C ALA A 184 8.43 4.18 7.42
N ILE A 185 7.15 4.49 7.61
CA ILE A 185 6.68 5.33 8.73
C ILE A 185 6.83 4.61 10.07
N PRO A 186 6.32 3.39 10.29
CA PRO A 186 6.53 2.65 11.54
C PRO A 186 8.00 2.43 11.89
N VAL A 187 8.82 2.07 10.91
CA VAL A 187 10.26 1.85 11.08
C VAL A 187 10.98 3.16 11.38
N GLY A 188 10.67 4.22 10.64
CA GLY A 188 11.19 5.56 10.89
C GLY A 188 10.82 6.09 12.27
N ALA A 189 9.56 5.92 12.68
CA ALA A 189 9.10 6.28 14.03
C ALA A 189 9.82 5.47 15.12
N LEU A 190 10.07 4.17 14.89
CA LEU A 190 10.86 3.34 15.80
C LEU A 190 12.31 3.85 15.88
N ALA A 191 12.96 4.13 14.77
CA ALA A 191 14.33 4.64 14.73
C ALA A 191 14.46 5.95 15.49
N VAL A 192 13.57 6.91 15.25
CA VAL A 192 13.56 8.19 15.97
C VAL A 192 13.20 7.97 17.45
N CYS A 193 12.30 7.06 17.79
CA CYS A 193 11.93 6.74 19.17
C CYS A 193 13.11 6.19 20.00
N ILE A 194 14.07 5.53 19.36
CA ILE A 194 15.28 5.04 20.04
C ILE A 194 16.16 6.21 20.51
N VAL A 195 16.24 7.28 19.72
CA VAL A 195 17.11 8.42 20.00
C VAL A 195 16.36 9.54 20.73
N ALA A 196 15.14 9.86 20.26
CA ALA A 196 14.37 11.01 20.72
C ALA A 196 12.85 10.70 20.72
N PRO A 197 12.32 10.07 21.78
CA PRO A 197 10.93 9.62 21.83
C PRO A 197 9.90 10.75 21.67
N ASP A 198 10.18 11.94 22.17
CA ASP A 198 9.28 13.09 22.03
C ASP A 198 9.26 13.62 20.59
N ALA A 199 10.41 13.64 19.91
CA ALA A 199 10.47 13.96 18.48
C ALA A 199 9.71 12.94 17.62
N ALA A 200 9.76 11.66 17.97
CA ALA A 200 8.98 10.62 17.29
C ALA A 200 7.47 10.88 17.42
N ARG A 201 6.98 11.22 18.61
CA ARG A 201 5.57 11.58 18.85
C ARG A 201 5.15 12.80 18.03
N ALA A 202 5.95 13.86 18.08
CA ALA A 202 5.69 15.09 17.33
C ALA A 202 5.65 14.85 15.81
N GLY A 203 6.60 14.05 15.31
CA GLY A 203 6.68 13.69 13.89
C GLY A 203 5.47 12.89 13.41
N VAL A 204 5.08 11.83 14.14
CA VAL A 204 3.90 11.02 13.79
C VAL A 204 2.63 11.86 13.85
N HIS A 205 2.50 12.74 14.82
CA HIS A 205 1.37 13.65 14.93
C HIS A 205 1.32 14.68 13.79
N ALA A 206 2.47 15.15 13.32
CA ALA A 206 2.55 16.05 12.16
C ALA A 206 2.12 15.33 10.88
N ILE A 207 2.59 14.10 10.66
CA ILE A 207 2.19 13.26 9.52
C ILE A 207 0.70 12.97 9.56
N GLU A 208 0.14 12.60 10.72
CA GLU A 208 -1.29 12.34 10.86
C GLU A 208 -2.13 13.58 10.50
N ARG A 209 -1.78 14.75 11.02
CA ARG A 209 -2.48 16.00 10.70
C ARG A 209 -2.38 16.34 9.22
N TRP A 210 -1.20 16.20 8.63
CA TRP A 210 -0.98 16.44 7.20
C TRP A 210 -1.82 15.51 6.35
N THR A 211 -1.82 14.20 6.68
CA THR A 211 -2.62 13.18 5.99
C THR A 211 -4.11 13.48 6.06
N ARG A 212 -4.62 13.82 7.24
CA ARG A 212 -6.04 14.16 7.42
C ARG A 212 -6.42 15.39 6.57
N ARG A 213 -5.55 16.40 6.51
CA ARG A 213 -5.78 17.60 5.69
C ARG A 213 -5.74 17.30 4.19
N ASN A 214 -4.89 16.40 3.78
CA ASN A 214 -4.64 16.09 2.36
C ASN A 214 -5.27 14.77 1.90
N ALA A 215 -6.06 14.09 2.74
CA ALA A 215 -6.61 12.76 2.45
C ALA A 215 -7.33 12.71 1.10
N ARG A 216 -8.15 13.72 0.81
CA ARG A 216 -8.87 13.85 -0.46
C ARG A 216 -7.92 13.99 -1.64
N THR A 217 -6.93 14.85 -1.55
CA THR A 217 -5.92 15.06 -2.60
C THR A 217 -5.10 13.81 -2.84
N ILE A 218 -4.67 13.14 -1.79
CA ILE A 218 -3.92 11.87 -1.87
C ILE A 218 -4.75 10.82 -2.60
N LEU A 219 -6.01 10.62 -2.19
CA LEU A 219 -6.92 9.66 -2.82
C LEU A 219 -7.16 10.00 -4.29
N LEU A 220 -7.35 11.27 -4.63
CA LEU A 220 -7.53 11.73 -6.00
C LEU A 220 -6.32 11.44 -6.88
N VAL A 221 -5.13 11.82 -6.42
CA VAL A 221 -3.88 11.61 -7.17
C VAL A 221 -3.62 10.13 -7.39
N VAL A 222 -3.74 9.32 -6.33
CA VAL A 222 -3.53 7.86 -6.40
C VAL A 222 -4.56 7.21 -7.33
N SER A 223 -5.85 7.54 -7.17
CA SER A 223 -6.90 6.98 -8.02
C SER A 223 -6.73 7.39 -9.49
N PHE A 224 -6.34 8.62 -9.75
CA PHE A 224 -6.08 9.09 -11.12
C PHE A 224 -4.90 8.35 -11.75
N LEU A 225 -3.77 8.23 -11.04
CA LEU A 225 -2.58 7.53 -11.55
C LEU A 225 -2.87 6.05 -11.82
N ILE A 226 -3.52 5.36 -10.89
CA ILE A 226 -3.85 3.93 -11.06
C ILE A 226 -4.91 3.75 -12.15
N GLY A 227 -5.97 4.54 -12.11
CA GLY A 227 -7.06 4.42 -13.08
C GLY A 227 -6.61 4.70 -14.49
N SER A 228 -5.87 5.78 -14.73
CA SER A 228 -5.31 6.10 -16.05
C SER A 228 -4.33 5.04 -16.55
N GLY A 229 -3.45 4.54 -15.67
CA GLY A 229 -2.50 3.48 -16.00
C GLY A 229 -3.20 2.18 -16.44
N LEU A 230 -4.25 1.78 -15.73
CA LEU A 230 -5.05 0.59 -16.09
C LEU A 230 -5.79 0.77 -17.42
N VAL A 231 -6.41 1.94 -17.64
CA VAL A 231 -7.12 2.23 -18.90
C VAL A 231 -6.16 2.21 -20.09
N VAL A 232 -5.02 2.89 -19.98
CA VAL A 232 -4.02 2.93 -21.06
C VAL A 232 -3.50 1.52 -21.37
N ARG A 233 -3.16 0.73 -20.35
CA ARG A 233 -2.71 -0.66 -20.55
C ARG A 233 -3.76 -1.54 -21.18
N GLY A 234 -5.00 -1.47 -20.70
CA GLY A 234 -6.09 -2.24 -21.24
C GLY A 234 -6.39 -1.86 -22.70
N ALA A 235 -6.38 -0.56 -23.02
CA ALA A 235 -6.61 -0.07 -24.38
C ALA A 235 -5.50 -0.48 -25.37
N LEU A 236 -4.24 -0.54 -24.92
CA LEU A 236 -3.11 -0.99 -25.75
C LEU A 236 -3.09 -2.51 -25.95
N ALA A 237 -3.83 -3.27 -25.14
CA ALA A 237 -3.91 -4.73 -25.20
C ALA A 237 -5.19 -5.25 -25.91
N LEU A 238 -6.13 -4.36 -26.29
CA LEU A 238 -7.30 -4.65 -27.13
C LEU A 238 -6.94 -4.65 -28.60
#